data_c1609b76334411da78810cc9dc961ec0
#
_entry.id   c1609b76334411da78810cc9dc961ec0
#
_cell.length_a   1.000
_cell.length_b   1.000
_cell.length_c   1.000
_cell.angle_alpha   90.00
_cell.angle_beta   90.00
_cell.angle_gamma   90.00
#
_symmetry.space_group_name_H-M   'P 1'
#
loop_
_entity.id
_entity.type
_entity.pdbx_description
1 polymer ?
#
loop_
_entity_poly.entity_id
_entity_poly.type
_entity_poly.pdbx_seq_one_letter_code
_entity_poly.pdbx_strand_id
1 'polypeptide(L)'
;MGQNDTNNKTRLEKLQELTRGKRKVLIVTHNHPDPDALAAAFALKYLFQLKWKVGSIIASSGVVGRAENRAMIRHLKIDLRALSEINLNNYSVIALVDTQPGAGNNSLPKSVIPDIVIDHHVPFRAKTRLAKYYDIRTDYGSTSTILAEYLRDAGIVEVDRKVATALLYGVRSDTRDLGRGVSAKDIDACMYFYNRVLFRLLSQIEYPDVPRDYLSMLERAISTARLYRDVVTLDLGHVEHLEIIAEMADLIVRTEGVKWVLSLGEFVGDVYFSLRTKKRRGSADRIAQKMVADLGAGGGHAMMAGGKAPSSENPHHSHQELTDILVSRFLKSVKRKDTKAESLLAYSLEAAGSRKPEANETPPEDKKLGS
;
A
#
# COMPACT_ATOMS: atom_id res chain seq x y z
N MET A 1 18.66 -14.00 0.43
CA MET A 1 19.78 -14.78 1.04
C MET A 1 19.64 -14.65 2.55
N GLY A 2 19.03 -15.66 3.20
CA GLY A 2 18.94 -15.70 4.66
C GLY A 2 20.33 -15.90 5.26
N GLN A 3 20.54 -15.34 6.45
CA GLN A 3 21.77 -15.60 7.22
C GLN A 3 21.96 -17.10 7.38
N ASN A 4 23.03 -17.65 6.78
CA ASN A 4 23.67 -18.88 7.24
C ASN A 4 24.37 -18.56 8.56
N ASP A 5 23.61 -18.54 9.65
CA ASP A 5 24.16 -18.50 10.99
C ASP A 5 24.45 -19.91 11.43
N THR A 6 25.69 -20.12 11.85
CA THR A 6 26.22 -21.32 12.48
C THR A 6 25.54 -21.72 13.80
N ASN A 7 24.45 -21.05 14.17
CA ASN A 7 23.64 -21.35 15.33
C ASN A 7 22.28 -21.90 14.85
N ASN A 8 22.04 -23.18 15.03
CA ASN A 8 20.93 -24.02 14.54
C ASN A 8 19.54 -23.66 15.12
N LYS A 9 19.31 -22.37 15.54
CA LYS A 9 18.05 -21.91 16.12
C LYS A 9 17.02 -21.60 15.03
N THR A 10 15.81 -22.10 15.25
CA THR A 10 14.66 -21.77 14.39
C THR A 10 14.30 -20.28 14.49
N ARG A 11 13.55 -19.78 13.51
CA ARG A 11 13.04 -18.39 13.49
C ARG A 11 12.24 -18.06 14.76
N LEU A 12 11.42 -19.00 15.22
CA LEU A 12 10.60 -18.85 16.42
C LEU A 12 11.44 -18.78 17.68
N GLU A 13 12.49 -19.59 17.81
CA GLU A 13 13.41 -19.54 18.95
C GLU A 13 14.11 -18.17 19.05
N LYS A 14 14.54 -17.64 17.91
CA LYS A 14 15.17 -16.29 17.87
C LYS A 14 14.19 -15.21 18.32
N LEU A 15 12.92 -15.23 17.85
CA LEU A 15 11.89 -14.31 18.29
C LEU A 15 11.56 -14.48 19.77
N GLN A 16 11.49 -15.72 20.25
CA GLN A 16 11.23 -16.03 21.65
C GLN A 16 12.34 -15.47 22.57
N GLU A 17 13.59 -15.61 22.19
CA GLU A 17 14.72 -15.09 22.97
C GLU A 17 14.66 -13.56 23.09
N LEU A 18 14.36 -12.87 21.97
CA LEU A 18 14.26 -11.41 21.97
C LEU A 18 13.11 -10.90 22.84
N THR A 19 12.03 -11.67 22.94
CA THR A 19 10.83 -11.29 23.69
C THR A 19 10.76 -11.89 25.09
N ARG A 20 11.61 -12.84 25.43
CA ARG A 20 11.66 -13.53 26.73
C ARG A 20 11.86 -12.55 27.89
N GLY A 21 10.95 -12.61 28.87
CA GLY A 21 10.97 -11.71 30.04
C GLY A 21 10.62 -10.24 29.73
N LYS A 22 10.26 -9.93 28.50
CA LYS A 22 9.83 -8.58 28.10
C LYS A 22 8.33 -8.41 28.34
N ARG A 23 7.95 -7.26 28.89
CA ARG A 23 6.55 -6.98 29.23
C ARG A 23 5.77 -6.38 28.07
N LYS A 24 6.43 -5.61 27.19
CA LYS A 24 5.79 -4.88 26.09
C LYS A 24 6.68 -4.84 24.87
N VAL A 25 6.09 -5.22 23.73
CA VAL A 25 6.68 -5.08 22.40
C VAL A 25 5.91 -3.99 21.64
N LEU A 26 6.62 -3.12 20.96
CA LEU A 26 6.02 -2.19 19.99
C LEU A 26 6.18 -2.77 18.58
N ILE A 27 5.07 -2.94 17.87
CA ILE A 27 5.03 -3.35 16.48
C ILE A 27 4.70 -2.11 15.65
N VAL A 28 5.61 -1.71 14.77
CA VAL A 28 5.46 -0.52 13.93
C VAL A 28 5.36 -0.95 12.48
N THR A 29 4.38 -0.43 11.77
CA THR A 29 4.19 -0.61 10.32
C THR A 29 4.70 0.60 9.55
N HIS A 30 4.62 0.54 8.22
CA HIS A 30 4.81 1.74 7.41
C HIS A 30 3.69 2.79 7.67
N ASN A 31 3.95 4.03 7.26
CA ASN A 31 2.97 5.12 7.33
C ASN A 31 1.80 4.83 6.40
N HIS A 32 0.57 5.23 6.80
CA HIS A 32 -0.64 4.94 6.03
C HIS A 32 -0.79 3.43 5.76
N PRO A 33 -0.87 2.59 6.82
CA PRO A 33 -0.77 1.14 6.68
C PRO A 33 -1.88 0.59 5.79
N ASP A 34 -1.48 -0.28 4.90
CA ASP A 34 -2.37 -1.01 4.02
C ASP A 34 -2.84 -2.35 4.66
N PRO A 35 -3.68 -3.14 3.99
CA PRO A 35 -4.16 -4.38 4.56
C PRO A 35 -3.06 -5.40 4.88
N ASP A 36 -1.96 -5.45 4.11
CA ASP A 36 -0.86 -6.37 4.39
C ASP A 36 -0.12 -5.99 5.66
N ALA A 37 0.26 -4.71 5.80
CA ALA A 37 0.89 -4.19 7.00
C ALA A 37 0.03 -4.40 8.25
N LEU A 38 -1.29 -4.13 8.15
CA LEU A 38 -2.24 -4.31 9.26
C LEU A 38 -2.39 -5.79 9.64
N ALA A 39 -2.52 -6.68 8.65
CA ALA A 39 -2.67 -8.11 8.87
C ALA A 39 -1.43 -8.72 9.50
N ALA A 40 -0.26 -8.41 8.95
CA ALA A 40 1.02 -8.90 9.42
C ALA A 40 1.29 -8.44 10.87
N ALA A 41 1.07 -7.15 11.17
CA ALA A 41 1.21 -6.64 12.53
C ALA A 41 0.22 -7.29 13.51
N PHE A 42 -1.04 -7.50 13.09
CA PHE A 42 -2.06 -8.16 13.90
C PHE A 42 -1.72 -9.63 14.16
N ALA A 43 -1.23 -10.35 13.16
CA ALA A 43 -0.79 -11.74 13.29
C ALA A 43 0.44 -11.87 14.19
N LEU A 44 1.42 -10.94 14.09
CA LEU A 44 2.59 -10.94 14.98
C LEU A 44 2.20 -10.67 16.43
N LYS A 45 1.29 -9.71 16.67
CA LYS A 45 0.69 -9.45 18.00
C LYS A 45 0.01 -10.70 18.54
N TYR A 46 -0.77 -11.39 17.73
CA TYR A 46 -1.45 -12.64 18.10
C TYR A 46 -0.46 -13.74 18.46
N LEU A 47 0.59 -13.94 17.65
CA LEU A 47 1.68 -14.89 17.91
C LEU A 47 2.34 -14.63 19.26
N PHE A 48 2.75 -13.39 19.53
CA PHE A 48 3.39 -13.02 20.80
C PHE A 48 2.49 -13.29 21.99
N GLN A 49 1.22 -12.92 21.91
CA GLN A 49 0.27 -13.12 23.00
C GLN A 49 -0.03 -14.61 23.24
N LEU A 50 -0.29 -15.37 22.17
CA LEU A 50 -0.71 -16.76 22.28
C LEU A 50 0.43 -17.67 22.73
N LYS A 51 1.58 -17.55 22.05
CA LYS A 51 2.70 -18.48 22.24
C LYS A 51 3.57 -18.16 23.46
N TRP A 52 3.80 -16.87 23.72
CA TRP A 52 4.76 -16.45 24.74
C TRP A 52 4.18 -15.54 25.83
N LYS A 53 2.89 -15.24 25.79
CA LYS A 53 2.17 -14.36 26.73
C LYS A 53 2.80 -12.96 26.82
N VAL A 54 3.37 -12.49 25.72
CA VAL A 54 3.98 -11.16 25.62
C VAL A 54 2.96 -10.16 25.09
N GLY A 55 2.71 -9.09 25.86
CA GLY A 55 1.86 -7.98 25.43
C GLY A 55 2.53 -7.15 24.34
N SER A 56 1.75 -6.76 23.33
CA SER A 56 2.24 -5.89 22.27
C SER A 56 1.20 -4.87 21.82
N ILE A 57 1.71 -3.73 21.32
CA ILE A 57 0.90 -2.64 20.76
C ILE A 57 1.31 -2.48 19.30
N ILE A 58 0.33 -2.24 18.44
CA ILE A 58 0.54 -1.92 17.03
C ILE A 58 0.46 -0.40 16.87
N ALA A 59 1.45 0.20 16.21
CA ALA A 59 1.48 1.63 15.94
C ALA A 59 1.88 1.92 14.47
N SER A 60 1.36 3.00 13.95
CA SER A 60 1.74 3.55 12.64
C SER A 60 1.69 5.07 12.68
N SER A 61 2.26 5.70 11.65
CA SER A 61 2.09 7.13 11.41
C SER A 61 1.23 7.36 10.16
N GLY A 62 0.75 8.59 10.03
CA GLY A 62 -0.18 8.96 8.98
C GLY A 62 -1.61 8.51 9.28
N VAL A 63 -2.51 8.82 8.36
CA VAL A 63 -3.93 8.52 8.50
C VAL A 63 -4.23 7.19 7.80
N VAL A 64 -5.14 6.41 8.37
CA VAL A 64 -5.71 5.23 7.69
C VAL A 64 -6.88 5.72 6.84
N GLY A 65 -6.59 6.04 5.59
CA GLY A 65 -7.50 6.79 4.76
C GLY A 65 -8.49 5.96 3.97
N ARG A 66 -8.04 4.89 3.35
CA ARG A 66 -8.91 4.05 2.51
C ARG A 66 -10.06 3.45 3.30
N ALA A 67 -11.24 3.43 2.70
CA ALA A 67 -12.44 2.90 3.34
C ALA A 67 -12.27 1.44 3.77
N GLU A 68 -11.61 0.63 2.95
CA GLU A 68 -11.30 -0.78 3.20
C GLU A 68 -10.37 -0.95 4.42
N ASN A 69 -9.34 -0.11 4.54
CA ASN A 69 -8.38 -0.18 5.65
C ASN A 69 -9.06 0.22 6.97
N ARG A 70 -9.90 1.27 6.96
CA ARG A 70 -10.72 1.66 8.12
C ARG A 70 -11.73 0.57 8.50
N ALA A 71 -12.38 -0.04 7.51
CA ALA A 71 -13.30 -1.15 7.73
C ALA A 71 -12.58 -2.37 8.34
N MET A 72 -11.38 -2.70 7.85
CA MET A 72 -10.55 -3.77 8.40
C MET A 72 -10.24 -3.54 9.89
N ILE A 73 -9.75 -2.36 10.25
CA ILE A 73 -9.45 -2.00 11.65
C ILE A 73 -10.70 -2.12 12.51
N ARG A 74 -11.83 -1.55 12.06
CA ARG A 74 -13.10 -1.54 12.79
C ARG A 74 -13.66 -2.95 13.00
N HIS A 75 -13.79 -3.75 11.92
CA HIS A 75 -14.43 -5.05 11.97
C HIS A 75 -13.58 -6.11 12.66
N LEU A 76 -12.27 -6.10 12.44
CA LEU A 76 -11.35 -7.04 13.08
C LEU A 76 -10.93 -6.58 14.48
N LYS A 77 -11.27 -5.35 14.88
CA LYS A 77 -10.92 -4.73 16.16
C LYS A 77 -9.39 -4.64 16.35
N ILE A 78 -8.69 -4.19 15.33
CA ILE A 78 -7.25 -3.96 15.40
C ILE A 78 -7.01 -2.69 16.23
N ASP A 79 -6.36 -2.82 17.39
CA ASP A 79 -5.97 -1.69 18.24
C ASP A 79 -4.69 -1.05 17.66
N LEU A 80 -4.88 -0.14 16.70
CA LEU A 80 -3.83 0.64 16.07
C LEU A 80 -3.70 1.99 16.77
N ARG A 81 -2.47 2.34 17.16
CA ARG A 81 -2.14 3.61 17.85
C ARG A 81 -1.37 4.54 16.92
N ALA A 82 -1.53 5.84 17.12
CA ALA A 82 -0.66 6.81 16.47
C ALA A 82 0.76 6.73 17.05
N LEU A 83 1.77 6.56 16.20
CA LEU A 83 3.16 6.46 16.66
C LEU A 83 3.62 7.73 17.38
N SER A 84 3.07 8.89 17.04
CA SER A 84 3.33 10.17 17.69
C SER A 84 2.90 10.22 19.17
N GLU A 85 1.97 9.37 19.58
CA GLU A 85 1.49 9.27 20.96
C GLU A 85 2.28 8.23 21.77
N ILE A 86 3.24 7.54 21.16
CA ILE A 86 3.98 6.45 21.76
C ILE A 86 5.33 6.95 22.28
N ASN A 87 5.56 6.79 23.59
CA ASN A 87 6.90 6.94 24.13
C ASN A 87 7.70 5.65 23.92
N LEU A 88 8.64 5.69 22.98
CA LEU A 88 9.45 4.53 22.58
C LEU A 88 10.24 3.92 23.73
N ASN A 89 10.65 4.71 24.72
CA ASN A 89 11.41 4.24 25.88
C ASN A 89 10.63 3.28 26.77
N ASN A 90 9.30 3.22 26.63
CA ASN A 90 8.46 2.29 27.39
C ASN A 90 8.47 0.86 26.81
N TYR A 91 9.17 0.64 25.70
CA TYR A 91 9.20 -0.64 25.00
C TYR A 91 10.63 -1.17 24.96
N SER A 92 10.79 -2.40 25.39
CA SER A 92 12.09 -3.08 25.41
C SER A 92 12.42 -3.83 24.11
N VAL A 93 11.44 -3.96 23.23
CA VAL A 93 11.57 -4.56 21.89
C VAL A 93 10.73 -3.74 20.92
N ILE A 94 11.32 -3.37 19.80
CA ILE A 94 10.65 -2.68 18.70
C ILE A 94 10.75 -3.58 17.47
N ALA A 95 9.60 -3.93 16.89
CA ALA A 95 9.48 -4.68 15.65
C ALA A 95 8.99 -3.78 14.52
N LEU A 96 9.66 -3.78 13.37
CA LEU A 96 9.14 -3.24 12.12
C LEU A 96 8.52 -4.38 11.30
N VAL A 97 7.33 -4.14 10.79
CA VAL A 97 6.59 -5.09 9.97
C VAL A 97 6.13 -4.41 8.69
N ASP A 98 6.35 -5.08 7.58
CA ASP A 98 6.02 -4.61 6.23
C ASP A 98 6.73 -3.31 5.84
N THR A 99 7.90 -3.11 6.41
CA THR A 99 8.81 -1.98 6.12
C THR A 99 10.19 -2.27 6.67
N GLN A 100 11.18 -1.54 6.17
CA GLN A 100 12.57 -1.64 6.62
C GLN A 100 13.10 -0.30 7.16
N PRO A 101 14.11 -0.31 8.05
CA PRO A 101 14.79 0.90 8.50
C PRO A 101 15.39 1.65 7.33
N GLY A 102 15.04 2.93 7.17
CA GLY A 102 15.54 3.77 6.08
C GLY A 102 14.82 3.58 4.74
N ALA A 103 13.69 2.89 4.73
CA ALA A 103 12.82 2.81 3.54
C ALA A 103 12.16 4.16 3.18
N GLY A 104 12.04 5.07 4.18
CA GLY A 104 11.45 6.39 3.99
C GLY A 104 9.93 6.42 4.12
N ASN A 105 9.31 5.26 4.29
CA ASN A 105 7.86 5.09 4.43
C ASN A 105 7.41 4.76 5.87
N ASN A 106 8.28 4.85 6.86
CA ASN A 106 7.93 4.75 8.28
C ASN A 106 8.53 5.92 9.06
N SER A 107 7.87 6.28 10.17
CA SER A 107 8.25 7.44 10.99
C SER A 107 9.02 7.03 12.25
N LEU A 108 9.57 5.83 12.30
CA LEU A 108 10.48 5.47 13.38
C LEU A 108 11.72 6.39 13.31
N PRO A 109 12.13 7.04 14.41
CA PRO A 109 13.30 7.93 14.41
C PRO A 109 14.55 7.23 13.86
N LYS A 110 15.32 7.92 13.02
CA LYS A 110 16.51 7.35 12.35
C LYS A 110 17.60 6.86 13.32
N SER A 111 17.57 7.34 14.56
CA SER A 111 18.45 6.91 15.67
C SER A 111 18.01 5.62 16.35
N VAL A 112 16.76 5.20 16.15
CA VAL A 112 16.22 3.96 16.72
C VAL A 112 16.51 2.79 15.78
N ILE A 113 17.19 1.79 16.33
CA ILE A 113 17.43 0.51 15.63
C ILE A 113 16.35 -0.46 16.09
N PRO A 114 15.47 -0.96 15.19
CA PRO A 114 14.50 -1.97 15.57
C PRO A 114 15.20 -3.28 15.93
N ASP A 115 14.62 -4.01 16.89
CA ASP A 115 15.12 -5.34 17.27
C ASP A 115 14.72 -6.42 16.26
N ILE A 116 13.53 -6.28 15.69
CA ILE A 116 12.92 -7.24 14.75
C ILE A 116 12.50 -6.51 13.48
N VAL A 117 12.78 -7.10 12.30
CA VAL A 117 12.29 -6.59 11.01
C VAL A 117 11.75 -7.78 10.20
N ILE A 118 10.49 -7.72 9.81
CA ILE A 118 9.82 -8.73 8.96
C ILE A 118 9.20 -8.01 7.77
N ASP A 119 9.63 -8.33 6.54
CA ASP A 119 9.22 -7.58 5.36
C ASP A 119 9.42 -8.41 4.08
N HIS A 120 8.74 -8.05 3.01
CA HIS A 120 8.90 -8.66 1.69
C HIS A 120 9.39 -7.68 0.61
N HIS A 121 9.51 -6.40 0.95
CA HIS A 121 9.84 -5.35 -0.02
C HIS A 121 11.29 -5.35 -0.50
N VAL A 122 11.48 -4.93 -1.75
CA VAL A 122 12.77 -4.63 -2.37
C VAL A 122 12.98 -3.11 -2.46
N PRO A 123 14.21 -2.63 -2.46
CA PRO A 123 15.47 -3.33 -2.22
C PRO A 123 15.71 -3.59 -0.73
N PHE A 124 16.50 -4.61 -0.42
CA PHE A 124 17.00 -4.83 0.93
C PHE A 124 17.76 -3.58 1.42
N ARG A 125 17.38 -3.04 2.57
CA ARG A 125 17.99 -1.85 3.14
C ARG A 125 19.17 -2.20 4.06
N ALA A 126 20.32 -1.59 3.84
CA ALA A 126 21.53 -1.90 4.61
C ALA A 126 21.36 -1.76 6.14
N LYS A 127 20.57 -0.79 6.59
CA LYS A 127 20.25 -0.59 8.00
C LYS A 127 19.47 -1.76 8.65
N THR A 128 18.79 -2.58 7.86
CA THR A 128 18.08 -3.77 8.34
C THR A 128 19.06 -4.77 9.01
N ARG A 129 20.32 -4.80 8.57
CA ARG A 129 21.37 -5.68 9.16
C ARG A 129 21.72 -5.31 10.60
N LEU A 130 21.33 -4.13 11.07
CA LEU A 130 21.57 -3.71 12.45
C LEU A 130 20.52 -4.26 13.43
N ALA A 131 19.39 -4.77 12.91
CA ALA A 131 18.38 -5.43 13.73
C ALA A 131 18.94 -6.74 14.31
N LYS A 132 18.52 -7.09 15.54
CA LYS A 132 18.90 -8.36 16.17
C LYS A 132 18.31 -9.57 15.45
N TYR A 133 17.16 -9.39 14.81
CA TYR A 133 16.51 -10.36 13.96
C TYR A 133 15.89 -9.69 12.75
N TYR A 134 16.10 -10.27 11.57
CA TYR A 134 15.36 -9.85 10.37
C TYR A 134 15.01 -11.06 9.50
N ASP A 135 13.84 -11.02 8.90
CA ASP A 135 13.37 -11.98 7.89
C ASP A 135 12.79 -11.20 6.72
N ILE A 136 13.55 -11.09 5.65
CA ILE A 136 13.18 -10.35 4.44
C ILE A 136 13.05 -11.33 3.29
N ARG A 137 11.83 -11.50 2.77
CA ARG A 137 11.51 -12.48 1.72
C ARG A 137 10.95 -11.82 0.47
N THR A 138 11.85 -11.38 -0.37
CA THR A 138 11.52 -10.60 -1.58
C THR A 138 10.88 -11.41 -2.70
N ASP A 139 10.80 -12.72 -2.55
CA ASP A 139 10.14 -13.69 -3.42
C ASP A 139 8.69 -14.01 -2.98
N TYR A 140 8.26 -13.46 -1.83
CA TYR A 140 6.87 -13.57 -1.36
C TYR A 140 6.05 -12.38 -1.81
N GLY A 141 4.78 -12.61 -2.09
CA GLY A 141 3.85 -11.58 -2.53
C GLY A 141 3.37 -10.65 -1.41
N SER A 142 3.54 -11.05 -0.14
CA SER A 142 3.11 -10.26 1.02
C SER A 142 3.86 -10.63 2.31
N THR A 143 3.92 -9.69 3.24
CA THR A 143 4.40 -9.94 4.62
C THR A 143 3.41 -10.80 5.40
N SER A 144 2.12 -10.74 5.09
CA SER A 144 1.09 -11.63 5.64
C SER A 144 1.40 -13.10 5.37
N THR A 145 1.96 -13.44 4.22
CA THR A 145 2.40 -14.81 3.90
C THR A 145 3.53 -15.26 4.83
N ILE A 146 4.47 -14.37 5.15
CA ILE A 146 5.55 -14.67 6.09
C ILE A 146 4.98 -14.98 7.47
N LEU A 147 4.05 -14.16 7.95
CA LEU A 147 3.41 -14.35 9.26
C LEU A 147 2.49 -15.59 9.28
N ALA A 148 1.89 -15.96 8.16
CA ALA A 148 1.15 -17.21 8.02
C ALA A 148 2.05 -18.43 8.30
N GLU A 149 3.27 -18.45 7.73
CA GLU A 149 4.25 -19.50 8.02
C GLU A 149 4.65 -19.50 9.51
N TYR A 150 4.86 -18.33 10.12
CA TYR A 150 5.19 -18.25 11.54
C TYR A 150 4.12 -18.87 12.44
N LEU A 151 2.84 -18.64 12.14
CA LEU A 151 1.75 -19.26 12.90
C LEU A 151 1.73 -20.78 12.72
N ARG A 152 2.00 -21.27 11.52
CA ARG A 152 2.10 -22.72 11.23
C ARG A 152 3.31 -23.34 11.95
N ASP A 153 4.49 -22.73 11.84
CA ASP A 153 5.73 -23.20 12.48
C ASP A 153 5.60 -23.20 14.01
N ALA A 154 4.81 -22.27 14.57
CA ALA A 154 4.48 -22.24 16.00
C ALA A 154 3.52 -23.35 16.43
N GLY A 155 3.03 -24.17 15.51
CA GLY A 155 2.05 -25.23 15.78
C GLY A 155 0.68 -24.70 16.18
N ILE A 156 0.32 -23.49 15.75
CA ILE A 156 -1.00 -22.91 16.04
C ILE A 156 -1.99 -23.44 15.01
N VAL A 157 -2.67 -24.55 15.37
CA VAL A 157 -3.65 -25.21 14.50
C VAL A 157 -4.95 -24.39 14.46
N GLU A 158 -5.42 -23.93 15.61
CA GLU A 158 -6.66 -23.13 15.80
C GLU A 158 -6.30 -21.64 15.76
N VAL A 159 -6.14 -21.08 14.56
CA VAL A 159 -5.92 -19.64 14.39
C VAL A 159 -7.23 -18.89 14.60
N ASP A 160 -7.21 -17.81 15.37
CA ASP A 160 -8.38 -16.93 15.54
C ASP A 160 -8.93 -16.50 14.18
N ARG A 161 -10.24 -16.57 14.01
CA ARG A 161 -10.90 -16.35 12.73
C ARG A 161 -10.73 -14.92 12.20
N LYS A 162 -10.55 -13.92 13.07
CA LYS A 162 -10.25 -12.55 12.65
C LYS A 162 -8.83 -12.42 12.14
N VAL A 163 -7.87 -13.11 12.79
CA VAL A 163 -6.47 -13.16 12.33
C VAL A 163 -6.39 -13.87 10.99
N ALA A 164 -7.10 -15.00 10.83
CA ALA A 164 -7.17 -15.71 9.56
C ALA A 164 -7.79 -14.83 8.45
N THR A 165 -8.86 -14.08 8.77
CA THR A 165 -9.50 -13.13 7.83
C THR A 165 -8.54 -11.99 7.45
N ALA A 166 -7.83 -11.44 8.44
CA ALA A 166 -6.82 -10.40 8.20
C ALA A 166 -5.73 -10.88 7.26
N LEU A 167 -5.13 -12.05 7.54
CA LEU A 167 -4.03 -12.60 6.75
C LEU A 167 -4.47 -12.94 5.32
N LEU A 168 -5.64 -13.56 5.14
CA LEU A 168 -6.18 -13.82 3.79
C LEU A 168 -6.35 -12.51 3.01
N TYR A 169 -6.93 -11.48 3.64
CA TYR A 169 -7.12 -10.21 2.98
C TYR A 169 -5.80 -9.48 2.69
N GLY A 170 -4.83 -9.52 3.61
CA GLY A 170 -3.49 -8.97 3.40
C GLY A 170 -2.80 -9.57 2.19
N VAL A 171 -2.76 -10.91 2.09
CA VAL A 171 -2.19 -11.60 0.92
C VAL A 171 -2.91 -11.19 -0.36
N ARG A 172 -4.25 -11.22 -0.39
CA ARG A 172 -5.04 -10.88 -1.58
C ARG A 172 -4.88 -9.43 -2.01
N SER A 173 -4.85 -8.52 -1.05
CA SER A 173 -4.72 -7.08 -1.32
C SER A 173 -3.40 -6.77 -2.00
N ASP A 174 -2.28 -7.27 -1.49
CA ASP A 174 -0.96 -6.92 -2.03
C ASP A 174 -0.64 -7.65 -3.33
N THR A 175 -1.17 -8.86 -3.49
CA THR A 175 -1.03 -9.64 -4.73
C THR A 175 -2.11 -9.33 -5.78
N ARG A 176 -3.02 -8.36 -5.54
CA ARG A 176 -4.18 -8.08 -6.40
C ARG A 176 -4.96 -9.35 -6.72
N ASP A 177 -5.51 -9.97 -5.70
CA ASP A 177 -6.25 -11.23 -5.80
C ASP A 177 -5.44 -12.35 -6.50
N LEU A 178 -4.18 -12.51 -6.10
CA LEU A 178 -3.24 -13.49 -6.66
C LEU A 178 -2.90 -13.25 -8.15
N GLY A 179 -3.18 -12.06 -8.66
CA GLY A 179 -2.91 -11.68 -10.05
C GLY A 179 -1.56 -10.98 -10.27
N ARG A 180 -0.80 -10.65 -9.20
CA ARG A 180 0.45 -9.92 -9.33
C ARG A 180 1.48 -10.31 -8.26
N GLY A 181 2.70 -10.65 -8.69
CA GLY A 181 3.84 -10.88 -7.78
C GLY A 181 3.64 -12.06 -6.82
N VAL A 182 2.74 -12.97 -7.16
CA VAL A 182 2.35 -14.10 -6.33
C VAL A 182 3.40 -15.21 -6.38
N SER A 183 3.67 -15.84 -5.25
CA SER A 183 4.43 -17.05 -5.10
C SER A 183 3.53 -18.24 -4.74
N ALA A 184 4.04 -19.46 -4.85
CA ALA A 184 3.32 -20.66 -4.39
C ALA A 184 2.99 -20.58 -2.89
N LYS A 185 3.82 -19.86 -2.11
CA LYS A 185 3.61 -19.66 -0.67
C LYS A 185 2.42 -18.77 -0.34
N ASP A 186 2.16 -17.78 -1.18
CA ASP A 186 0.99 -16.92 -1.03
C ASP A 186 -0.29 -17.71 -1.28
N ILE A 187 -0.29 -18.57 -2.30
CA ILE A 187 -1.41 -19.47 -2.59
C ILE A 187 -1.63 -20.45 -1.42
N ASP A 188 -0.56 -21.07 -0.93
CA ASP A 188 -0.61 -21.99 0.22
C ASP A 188 -1.19 -21.30 1.46
N ALA A 189 -0.78 -20.05 1.74
CA ALA A 189 -1.30 -19.26 2.85
C ALA A 189 -2.80 -19.00 2.69
N CYS A 190 -3.23 -18.58 1.50
CA CYS A 190 -4.66 -18.39 1.21
C CYS A 190 -5.46 -19.67 1.41
N MET A 191 -5.02 -20.80 0.87
CA MET A 191 -5.70 -22.09 1.02
C MET A 191 -5.76 -22.54 2.49
N TYR A 192 -4.68 -22.33 3.24
CA TYR A 192 -4.62 -22.69 4.65
C TYR A 192 -5.65 -21.95 5.50
N PHE A 193 -5.88 -20.66 5.23
CA PHE A 193 -6.83 -19.86 6.00
C PHE A 193 -8.26 -19.92 5.47
N TYR A 194 -8.49 -20.33 4.22
CA TYR A 194 -9.76 -20.21 3.55
C TYR A 194 -10.95 -20.71 4.39
N ASN A 195 -10.86 -21.89 4.97
CA ASN A 195 -11.93 -22.49 5.79
C ASN A 195 -12.08 -21.84 7.19
N ARG A 196 -11.20 -20.92 7.56
CA ARG A 196 -11.19 -20.21 8.85
C ARG A 196 -11.70 -18.80 8.77
N VAL A 197 -11.85 -18.28 7.54
CA VAL A 197 -12.22 -16.89 7.27
C VAL A 197 -13.66 -16.59 7.68
N LEU A 198 -13.88 -15.41 8.20
CA LEU A 198 -15.20 -14.83 8.41
C LEU A 198 -15.65 -14.11 7.13
N PHE A 199 -16.14 -14.84 6.14
CA PHE A 199 -16.47 -14.27 4.81
C PHE A 199 -17.41 -13.08 4.87
N ARG A 200 -18.36 -13.06 5.82
CA ARG A 200 -19.22 -11.89 6.01
C ARG A 200 -18.42 -10.63 6.40
N LEU A 201 -17.45 -10.77 7.30
CA LEU A 201 -16.58 -9.65 7.67
C LEU A 201 -15.63 -9.28 6.54
N LEU A 202 -15.10 -10.27 5.82
CA LEU A 202 -14.25 -10.03 4.66
C LEU A 202 -15.00 -9.20 3.61
N SER A 203 -16.23 -9.56 3.29
CA SER A 203 -17.07 -8.78 2.37
C SER A 203 -17.32 -7.34 2.85
N GLN A 204 -17.56 -7.15 4.16
CA GLN A 204 -17.71 -5.81 4.73
C GLN A 204 -16.41 -4.98 4.74
N ILE A 205 -15.26 -5.65 4.68
CA ILE A 205 -13.95 -5.00 4.56
C ILE A 205 -13.68 -4.64 3.09
N GLU A 206 -13.96 -5.55 2.16
CA GLU A 206 -13.70 -5.37 0.73
C GLU A 206 -14.68 -4.39 0.07
N TYR A 207 -15.91 -4.33 0.56
CA TYR A 207 -17.00 -3.48 0.04
C TYR A 207 -17.62 -2.65 1.17
N PRO A 208 -16.84 -1.75 1.79
CA PRO A 208 -17.35 -0.93 2.87
C PRO A 208 -18.32 0.13 2.35
N ASP A 209 -19.21 0.57 3.21
CA ASP A 209 -20.01 1.77 2.92
C ASP A 209 -19.07 2.96 2.72
N VAL A 210 -19.33 3.73 1.67
CA VAL A 210 -18.63 4.98 1.39
C VAL A 210 -19.48 6.17 1.84
N PRO A 211 -18.88 7.21 2.41
CA PRO A 211 -19.62 8.41 2.82
C PRO A 211 -20.16 9.15 1.57
N ARG A 212 -21.21 9.93 1.74
CA ARG A 212 -21.81 10.71 0.64
C ARG A 212 -20.80 11.66 -0.01
N ASP A 213 -19.90 12.22 0.78
CA ASP A 213 -18.84 13.12 0.31
C ASP A 213 -17.89 12.45 -0.68
N TYR A 214 -17.72 11.13 -0.57
CA TYR A 214 -16.99 10.37 -1.58
C TYR A 214 -17.61 10.49 -2.98
N LEU A 215 -18.96 10.47 -3.06
CA LEU A 215 -19.66 10.63 -4.35
C LEU A 215 -19.48 12.03 -4.92
N SER A 216 -19.44 13.06 -4.07
CA SER A 216 -19.15 14.43 -4.50
C SER A 216 -17.71 14.57 -5.01
N MET A 217 -16.75 13.89 -4.36
CA MET A 217 -15.37 13.87 -4.84
C MET A 217 -15.21 13.07 -6.15
N LEU A 218 -15.98 11.99 -6.31
CA LEU A 218 -16.01 11.22 -7.55
C LEU A 218 -16.58 12.06 -8.71
N GLU A 219 -17.69 12.75 -8.48
CA GLU A 219 -18.27 13.68 -9.46
C GLU A 219 -17.24 14.73 -9.88
N ARG A 220 -16.57 15.36 -8.89
CA ARG A 220 -15.53 16.34 -9.15
C ARG A 220 -14.35 15.77 -9.90
N ALA A 221 -13.88 14.56 -9.52
CA ALA A 221 -12.80 13.88 -10.23
C ALA A 221 -13.11 13.66 -11.71
N ILE A 222 -14.35 13.27 -12.02
CA ILE A 222 -14.78 13.02 -13.40
C ILE A 222 -14.97 14.35 -14.16
N SER A 223 -15.58 15.36 -13.56
CA SER A 223 -15.89 16.64 -14.20
C SER A 223 -14.62 17.47 -14.49
N THR A 224 -13.62 17.40 -13.60
CA THR A 224 -12.32 18.09 -13.78
C THR A 224 -11.34 17.30 -14.64
N ALA A 225 -11.60 16.03 -14.90
CA ALA A 225 -10.69 15.17 -15.65
C ALA A 225 -10.45 15.67 -17.08
N ARG A 226 -9.17 15.83 -17.43
CA ARG A 226 -8.69 16.22 -18.75
C ARG A 226 -7.87 15.08 -19.36
N LEU A 227 -8.29 14.64 -20.54
CA LEU A 227 -7.65 13.56 -21.29
C LEU A 227 -6.67 14.16 -22.32
N TYR A 228 -5.42 13.69 -22.30
CA TYR A 228 -4.36 14.01 -23.25
C TYR A 228 -3.90 12.71 -23.93
N ARG A 229 -4.68 12.18 -24.85
CA ARG A 229 -4.50 10.87 -25.52
C ARG A 229 -4.66 9.69 -24.55
N ASP A 230 -3.58 9.26 -23.91
CA ASP A 230 -3.52 8.13 -22.96
C ASP A 230 -3.14 8.58 -21.54
N VAL A 231 -3.22 9.89 -21.27
CA VAL A 231 -2.88 10.52 -19.99
C VAL A 231 -4.07 11.31 -19.49
N VAL A 232 -4.43 11.14 -18.22
CA VAL A 232 -5.48 11.92 -17.57
C VAL A 232 -4.87 12.75 -16.44
N THR A 233 -5.29 14.00 -16.33
CA THR A 233 -5.07 14.84 -15.15
C THR A 233 -6.41 15.24 -14.56
N LEU A 234 -6.52 15.34 -13.24
CA LEU A 234 -7.70 15.80 -12.54
C LEU A 234 -7.31 16.58 -11.28
N ASP A 235 -8.13 17.58 -10.93
CA ASP A 235 -7.95 18.39 -9.74
C ASP A 235 -9.22 18.32 -8.88
N LEU A 236 -9.05 17.80 -7.66
CA LEU A 236 -10.13 17.66 -6.70
C LEU A 236 -10.40 18.96 -5.91
N GLY A 237 -9.51 19.98 -6.05
CA GLY A 237 -9.54 21.16 -5.21
C GLY A 237 -9.31 20.81 -3.75
N HIS A 238 -10.06 21.49 -2.84
CA HIS A 238 -9.96 21.18 -1.41
C HIS A 238 -10.53 19.79 -1.10
N VAL A 239 -9.77 19.01 -0.32
CA VAL A 239 -10.15 17.68 0.15
C VAL A 239 -10.07 17.60 1.68
N GLU A 240 -11.02 16.92 2.31
CA GLU A 240 -10.99 16.69 3.75
C GLU A 240 -10.10 15.51 4.15
N HIS A 241 -9.85 14.61 3.20
CA HIS A 241 -9.05 13.40 3.40
C HIS A 241 -8.02 13.26 2.28
N LEU A 242 -6.75 13.23 2.66
CA LEU A 242 -5.62 13.17 1.73
C LEU A 242 -5.69 11.97 0.77
N GLU A 243 -6.17 10.84 1.27
CA GLU A 243 -6.21 9.58 0.55
C GLU A 243 -7.13 9.59 -0.66
N ILE A 244 -8.14 10.46 -0.66
CA ILE A 244 -9.09 10.57 -1.78
C ILE A 244 -8.37 10.92 -3.10
N ILE A 245 -7.25 11.66 -3.01
CA ILE A 245 -6.41 12.00 -4.17
C ILE A 245 -5.84 10.74 -4.81
N ALA A 246 -5.39 9.81 -3.99
CA ALA A 246 -4.84 8.53 -4.45
C ALA A 246 -5.95 7.58 -4.93
N GLU A 247 -7.09 7.53 -4.23
CA GLU A 247 -8.23 6.70 -4.58
C GLU A 247 -8.82 7.09 -5.95
N MET A 248 -8.97 8.39 -6.22
CA MET A 248 -9.44 8.86 -7.52
C MET A 248 -8.44 8.52 -8.63
N ALA A 249 -7.14 8.64 -8.38
CA ALA A 249 -6.12 8.20 -9.35
C ALA A 249 -6.18 6.68 -9.62
N ASP A 250 -6.38 5.87 -8.58
CA ASP A 250 -6.51 4.40 -8.69
C ASP A 250 -7.78 4.00 -9.45
N LEU A 251 -8.86 4.77 -9.32
CA LEU A 251 -10.11 4.54 -10.06
C LEU A 251 -9.94 4.91 -11.53
N ILE A 252 -9.48 6.13 -11.80
CA ILE A 252 -9.43 6.68 -13.17
C ILE A 252 -8.37 5.97 -14.01
N VAL A 253 -7.26 5.48 -13.43
CA VAL A 253 -6.26 4.73 -14.20
C VAL A 253 -6.81 3.42 -14.79
N ARG A 254 -7.92 2.90 -14.25
CA ARG A 254 -8.58 1.69 -14.76
C ARG A 254 -9.38 1.94 -16.04
N THR A 255 -9.65 3.19 -16.41
CA THR A 255 -10.35 3.54 -17.66
C THR A 255 -9.62 2.94 -18.86
N GLU A 256 -10.38 2.43 -19.80
CA GLU A 256 -9.85 1.89 -21.07
C GLU A 256 -9.06 2.98 -21.83
N GLY A 257 -7.94 2.62 -22.45
CA GLY A 257 -7.07 3.56 -23.18
C GLY A 257 -6.18 4.45 -22.31
N VAL A 258 -6.49 4.60 -21.00
CA VAL A 258 -5.69 5.41 -20.08
C VAL A 258 -4.47 4.63 -19.60
N LYS A 259 -3.28 5.25 -19.71
CA LYS A 259 -2.01 4.67 -19.25
C LYS A 259 -1.41 5.43 -18.07
N TRP A 260 -1.73 6.71 -17.92
CA TRP A 260 -1.23 7.55 -16.84
C TRP A 260 -2.35 8.41 -16.25
N VAL A 261 -2.33 8.58 -14.94
CA VAL A 261 -3.20 9.51 -14.21
C VAL A 261 -2.38 10.32 -13.23
N LEU A 262 -2.61 11.63 -13.25
CA LEU A 262 -2.19 12.56 -12.22
C LEU A 262 -3.45 13.13 -11.55
N SER A 263 -3.64 12.82 -10.28
CA SER A 263 -4.68 13.41 -9.44
C SER A 263 -4.03 14.41 -8.48
N LEU A 264 -4.64 15.59 -8.36
CA LEU A 264 -4.19 16.67 -7.47
C LEU A 264 -5.32 17.04 -6.51
N GLY A 265 -4.95 17.68 -5.40
CA GLY A 265 -5.89 18.24 -4.44
C GLY A 265 -5.19 19.03 -3.36
N GLU A 266 -5.90 19.92 -2.71
CA GLU A 266 -5.44 20.72 -1.58
C GLU A 266 -5.86 20.06 -0.27
N PHE A 267 -4.90 19.85 0.61
CA PHE A 267 -5.15 19.37 1.97
C PHE A 267 -4.37 20.22 2.97
N VAL A 268 -5.08 20.82 3.92
CA VAL A 268 -4.50 21.71 4.96
C VAL A 268 -3.61 22.81 4.36
N GLY A 269 -4.05 23.38 3.22
CA GLY A 269 -3.36 24.47 2.55
C GLY A 269 -2.19 24.06 1.63
N ASP A 270 -1.76 22.82 1.63
CA ASP A 270 -0.70 22.32 0.76
C ASP A 270 -1.29 21.57 -0.45
N VAL A 271 -0.61 21.67 -1.61
CA VAL A 271 -0.99 20.90 -2.81
C VAL A 271 -0.37 19.51 -2.75
N TYR A 272 -1.22 18.51 -2.76
CA TYR A 272 -0.81 17.10 -2.84
C TYR A 272 -1.15 16.50 -4.20
N PHE A 273 -0.39 15.49 -4.59
CA PHE A 273 -0.68 14.76 -5.82
C PHE A 273 -0.44 13.26 -5.68
N SER A 274 -1.15 12.52 -6.52
CA SER A 274 -0.96 11.09 -6.70
C SER A 274 -0.82 10.76 -8.17
N LEU A 275 0.21 9.99 -8.49
CA LEU A 275 0.56 9.56 -9.84
C LEU A 275 0.38 8.05 -9.97
N ARG A 276 -0.32 7.60 -11.00
CA ARG A 276 -0.56 6.18 -11.30
C ARG A 276 -0.26 5.87 -12.75
N THR A 277 0.25 4.65 -13.00
CA THR A 277 0.46 4.17 -14.37
C THR A 277 0.25 2.67 -14.50
N LYS A 278 -0.26 2.25 -15.67
CA LYS A 278 -0.33 0.84 -16.08
C LYS A 278 1.02 0.31 -16.61
N LYS A 279 2.00 1.18 -16.85
CA LYS A 279 3.30 0.79 -17.40
C LYS A 279 4.18 0.21 -16.31
N ARG A 280 4.53 -1.09 -16.39
CA ARG A 280 5.40 -1.78 -15.42
C ARG A 280 6.75 -1.09 -15.18
N ARG A 281 7.32 -0.43 -16.20
CA ARG A 281 8.57 0.35 -16.13
C ARG A 281 8.30 1.85 -16.25
N GLY A 282 7.21 2.33 -15.64
CA GLY A 282 6.73 3.69 -15.81
C GLY A 282 7.62 4.76 -15.20
N SER A 283 8.45 4.42 -14.21
CA SER A 283 9.30 5.38 -13.47
C SER A 283 8.48 6.53 -12.86
N ALA A 284 7.29 6.20 -12.29
CA ALA A 284 6.43 7.20 -11.66
C ALA A 284 7.15 7.95 -10.53
N ASP A 285 8.01 7.26 -9.78
CA ASP A 285 8.89 7.81 -8.75
C ASP A 285 9.78 8.95 -9.27
N ARG A 286 10.46 8.72 -10.40
CA ARG A 286 11.34 9.72 -11.01
C ARG A 286 10.56 10.90 -11.59
N ILE A 287 9.37 10.62 -12.13
CA ILE A 287 8.48 11.68 -12.64
C ILE A 287 8.00 12.55 -11.47
N ALA A 288 7.56 11.95 -10.38
CA ALA A 288 7.13 12.67 -9.18
C ALA A 288 8.24 13.58 -8.64
N GLN A 289 9.46 13.07 -8.53
CA GLN A 289 10.63 13.88 -8.12
C GLN A 289 10.90 15.08 -9.04
N LYS A 290 10.79 14.88 -10.36
CA LYS A 290 10.96 15.97 -11.34
C LYS A 290 9.84 16.99 -11.27
N MET A 291 8.62 16.57 -10.96
CA MET A 291 7.48 17.49 -10.84
C MET A 291 7.68 18.49 -9.71
N VAL A 292 8.22 18.05 -8.58
CA VAL A 292 8.38 18.88 -7.37
C VAL A 292 9.80 19.35 -7.09
N ALA A 293 10.74 19.22 -8.05
CA ALA A 293 12.18 19.40 -7.83
C ALA A 293 12.58 20.65 -7.02
N ASP A 294 11.85 21.74 -7.18
CA ASP A 294 12.06 23.06 -6.52
C ASP A 294 10.80 23.51 -5.74
N LEU A 295 9.78 22.69 -5.65
CA LEU A 295 8.47 23.05 -5.07
C LEU A 295 8.12 22.24 -3.83
N GLY A 296 8.82 21.15 -3.55
CA GLY A 296 8.48 20.28 -2.43
C GLY A 296 9.13 18.90 -2.51
N ALA A 297 8.41 17.87 -2.09
CA ALA A 297 8.91 16.51 -2.00
C ALA A 297 7.98 15.51 -2.72
N GLY A 298 8.59 14.53 -3.40
CA GLY A 298 7.85 13.45 -4.07
C GLY A 298 8.68 12.19 -4.22
N GLY A 299 7.99 11.04 -4.32
CA GLY A 299 8.62 9.74 -4.45
C GLY A 299 7.60 8.62 -4.60
N GLY A 300 8.08 7.39 -4.65
CA GLY A 300 7.22 6.22 -4.81
C GLY A 300 7.94 5.06 -5.47
N HIS A 301 7.21 4.31 -6.27
CA HIS A 301 7.68 3.16 -7.04
C HIS A 301 7.44 3.36 -8.54
N ALA A 302 7.86 2.38 -9.35
CA ALA A 302 7.77 2.48 -10.81
C ALA A 302 6.35 2.74 -11.34
N MET A 303 5.30 2.25 -10.67
CA MET A 303 3.91 2.36 -11.11
C MET A 303 3.05 3.32 -10.29
N MET A 304 3.50 3.71 -9.11
CA MET A 304 2.78 4.55 -8.15
C MET A 304 3.75 5.54 -7.51
N ALA A 305 3.37 6.81 -7.49
CA ALA A 305 4.13 7.83 -6.79
C ALA A 305 3.18 8.89 -6.25
N GLY A 306 3.67 9.71 -5.35
CA GLY A 306 2.96 10.85 -4.82
C GLY A 306 3.92 11.89 -4.29
N GLY A 307 3.38 12.99 -3.86
CA GLY A 307 4.18 14.06 -3.28
C GLY A 307 3.34 15.26 -2.89
N LYS A 308 4.02 16.27 -2.43
CA LYS A 308 3.42 17.53 -2.03
C LYS A 308 4.27 18.74 -2.42
N ALA A 309 3.60 19.84 -2.68
CA ALA A 309 4.18 21.16 -2.81
C ALA A 309 3.60 22.03 -1.66
N PRO A 310 4.37 22.24 -0.56
CA PRO A 310 3.88 23.02 0.58
C PRO A 310 3.70 24.48 0.21
N SER A 311 2.58 25.08 0.58
CA SER A 311 2.32 26.52 0.36
C SER A 311 3.32 27.39 1.12
N SER A 312 3.79 26.94 2.29
CA SER A 312 4.81 27.64 3.06
C SER A 312 6.17 27.74 2.35
N GLU A 313 6.50 26.77 1.50
CA GLU A 313 7.72 26.76 0.67
C GLU A 313 7.52 27.49 -0.67
N ASN A 314 6.25 27.81 -1.02
CA ASN A 314 5.87 28.41 -2.31
C ASN A 314 4.95 29.65 -2.12
N PRO A 315 5.34 30.64 -1.30
CA PRO A 315 4.46 31.73 -0.89
C PRO A 315 4.03 32.68 -2.03
N HIS A 316 4.71 32.62 -3.18
CA HIS A 316 4.42 33.42 -4.36
C HIS A 316 3.47 32.75 -5.37
N HIS A 317 3.01 31.53 -5.07
CA HIS A 317 2.13 30.78 -5.94
C HIS A 317 0.80 30.49 -5.25
N SER A 318 -0.29 30.76 -5.95
CA SER A 318 -1.61 30.29 -5.55
C SER A 318 -1.73 28.78 -5.73
N HIS A 319 -2.76 28.17 -5.14
CA HIS A 319 -3.08 26.76 -5.35
C HIS A 319 -3.18 26.42 -6.84
N GLN A 320 -3.89 27.23 -7.62
CA GLN A 320 -4.09 27.01 -9.05
C GLN A 320 -2.76 27.07 -9.83
N GLU A 321 -1.89 28.02 -9.52
CA GLU A 321 -0.58 28.12 -10.17
C GLU A 321 0.31 26.92 -9.87
N LEU A 322 0.33 26.44 -8.60
CA LEU A 322 1.06 25.20 -8.24
C LEU A 322 0.50 23.99 -8.99
N THR A 323 -0.82 23.87 -9.06
CA THR A 323 -1.49 22.80 -9.82
C THR A 323 -1.10 22.85 -11.30
N ASP A 324 -1.17 24.02 -11.93
CA ASP A 324 -0.82 24.20 -13.34
C ASP A 324 0.67 23.89 -13.63
N ILE A 325 1.57 24.28 -12.73
CA ILE A 325 2.99 23.95 -12.83
C ILE A 325 3.20 22.44 -12.75
N LEU A 326 2.58 21.78 -11.77
CA LEU A 326 2.71 20.32 -11.59
C LEU A 326 2.16 19.57 -12.80
N VAL A 327 0.98 19.95 -13.31
CA VAL A 327 0.40 19.39 -14.54
C VAL A 327 1.31 19.58 -15.75
N SER A 328 1.83 20.79 -15.96
CA SER A 328 2.73 21.09 -17.08
C SER A 328 4.01 20.24 -17.03
N ARG A 329 4.64 20.13 -15.84
CA ARG A 329 5.85 19.31 -15.63
C ARG A 329 5.58 17.81 -15.83
N PHE A 330 4.40 17.33 -15.38
CA PHE A 330 3.97 15.98 -15.62
C PHE A 330 3.78 15.69 -17.11
N LEU A 331 2.99 16.49 -17.82
CA LEU A 331 2.72 16.32 -19.24
C LEU A 331 4.02 16.36 -20.07
N LYS A 332 4.97 17.25 -19.71
CA LYS A 332 6.30 17.28 -20.32
C LYS A 332 7.05 15.95 -20.08
N SER A 333 7.00 15.41 -18.87
CA SER A 333 7.69 14.17 -18.49
C SER A 333 7.16 12.95 -19.22
N VAL A 334 5.85 12.91 -19.50
CA VAL A 334 5.19 11.82 -20.24
C VAL A 334 5.07 12.09 -21.75
N LYS A 335 5.67 13.19 -22.25
CA LYS A 335 5.69 13.61 -23.68
C LYS A 335 4.27 13.87 -24.23
N ARG A 336 3.48 14.63 -23.48
CA ARG A 336 2.10 15.02 -23.87
C ARG A 336 1.85 16.53 -23.75
N LYS A 337 2.88 17.35 -23.57
CA LYS A 337 2.79 18.81 -23.37
C LYS A 337 2.02 19.52 -24.50
N ASP A 338 2.26 19.09 -25.73
CA ASP A 338 1.65 19.71 -26.93
C ASP A 338 0.36 19.02 -27.38
N THR A 339 -0.21 18.14 -26.54
CA THR A 339 -1.48 17.46 -26.81
C THR A 339 -2.64 18.35 -26.34
N LYS A 340 -3.65 18.52 -27.20
CA LYS A 340 -4.87 19.22 -26.82
C LYS A 340 -5.61 18.43 -25.73
N ALA A 341 -6.05 19.15 -24.71
CA ALA A 341 -6.88 18.58 -23.66
C ALA A 341 -8.32 18.36 -24.16
N GLU A 342 -8.87 17.21 -23.85
CA GLU A 342 -10.29 16.89 -24.05
C GLU A 342 -10.92 16.57 -22.69
N SER A 343 -12.23 16.80 -22.54
CA SER A 343 -12.93 16.33 -21.33
C SER A 343 -12.99 14.81 -21.36
N LEU A 344 -12.76 14.16 -20.23
CA LEU A 344 -12.91 12.70 -20.11
C LEU A 344 -14.36 12.27 -20.43
N LEU A 345 -15.35 13.12 -20.12
CA LEU A 345 -16.76 12.88 -20.42
C LEU A 345 -17.18 13.22 -21.87
N ALA A 346 -16.33 13.89 -22.64
CA ALA A 346 -16.61 14.19 -24.05
C ALA A 346 -16.51 12.96 -24.98
N TYR A 347 -16.31 11.77 -24.41
CA TYR A 347 -16.45 10.51 -25.13
C TYR A 347 -17.94 10.29 -25.39
N SER A 348 -18.48 10.96 -26.43
CA SER A 348 -19.89 10.88 -26.77
C SER A 348 -20.25 9.43 -27.17
N LEU A 349 -21.48 9.04 -26.89
CA LEU A 349 -22.10 7.78 -27.31
C LEU A 349 -22.00 7.56 -28.85
N GLU A 350 -21.75 8.60 -29.62
CA GLU A 350 -21.50 8.56 -31.06
C GLU A 350 -20.20 7.80 -31.44
N ALA A 351 -19.14 7.87 -30.60
CA ALA A 351 -17.92 7.10 -30.84
C ALA A 351 -18.08 5.60 -30.54
N ALA A 352 -19.03 5.23 -29.69
CA ALA A 352 -19.32 3.84 -29.36
C ALA A 352 -20.07 3.13 -30.51
N GLY A 353 -20.84 3.86 -31.31
CA GLY A 353 -21.59 3.32 -32.46
C GLY A 353 -20.73 3.07 -33.71
N SER A 354 -19.53 3.61 -33.78
CA SER A 354 -18.65 3.48 -34.99
C SER A 354 -17.52 2.45 -34.84
N ARG A 355 -17.37 1.79 -33.70
CA ARG A 355 -16.44 0.65 -33.59
C ARG A 355 -17.05 -0.59 -34.22
N LYS A 356 -16.54 -1.01 -35.37
CA LYS A 356 -16.73 -2.39 -35.85
C LYS A 356 -16.24 -3.34 -34.75
N PRO A 357 -16.96 -4.41 -34.42
CA PRO A 357 -16.47 -5.44 -33.53
C PRO A 357 -15.15 -5.97 -34.09
N GLU A 358 -14.07 -5.84 -33.37
CA GLU A 358 -12.84 -6.57 -33.67
C GLU A 358 -13.19 -8.06 -33.68
N ALA A 359 -12.85 -8.73 -34.79
CA ALA A 359 -13.06 -10.16 -34.94
C ALA A 359 -12.41 -10.87 -33.73
N ASN A 360 -13.22 -11.69 -33.05
CA ASN A 360 -12.77 -12.56 -31.98
C ASN A 360 -11.51 -13.31 -32.42
N GLU A 361 -10.36 -12.95 -31.87
CA GLU A 361 -9.22 -13.86 -31.85
C GLU A 361 -9.64 -15.07 -31.03
N THR A 362 -9.79 -16.21 -31.70
CA THR A 362 -10.00 -17.51 -31.07
C THR A 362 -8.90 -17.76 -30.06
N PRO A 363 -9.22 -18.19 -28.82
CA PRO A 363 -8.21 -18.56 -27.83
C PRO A 363 -7.31 -19.67 -28.42
N PRO A 364 -6.01 -19.68 -28.16
CA PRO A 364 -5.15 -20.76 -28.60
C PRO A 364 -5.64 -22.09 -28.02
N GLU A 365 -5.82 -23.09 -28.89
CA GLU A 365 -6.19 -24.44 -28.50
C GLU A 365 -5.24 -24.99 -27.44
N ASP A 366 -5.80 -25.41 -26.31
CA ASP A 366 -5.10 -26.16 -25.27
C ASP A 366 -4.45 -27.40 -25.88
N LYS A 367 -3.13 -27.39 -25.99
CA LYS A 367 -2.38 -28.61 -26.29
C LYS A 367 -2.63 -29.60 -25.17
N LYS A 368 -3.40 -30.64 -25.49
CA LYS A 368 -3.58 -31.83 -24.66
C LYS A 368 -2.24 -32.30 -24.14
N LEU A 369 -2.06 -32.25 -22.83
CA LEU A 369 -1.05 -33.02 -22.14
C LEU A 369 -1.44 -34.49 -22.28
N GLY A 370 -0.73 -35.20 -23.13
CA GLY A 370 -0.85 -36.62 -23.30
C GLY A 370 -0.17 -37.37 -22.14
N SER A 371 -0.89 -38.37 -21.68
CA SER A 371 -0.50 -39.58 -20.91
C SER A 371 0.77 -39.52 -20.04
#